data_597ddb1570599b0ec6788c5b2113ae25
#
_entry.id   597ddb1570599b0ec6788c5b2113ae25
#
_cell.length_a   1.000
_cell.length_b   1.000
_cell.length_c   1.000
_cell.angle_alpha   90.00
_cell.angle_beta   90.00
_cell.angle_gamma   90.00
#
_symmetry.space_group_name_H-M   'P 1'
#
loop_
_entity.id
_entity.type
_entity.pdbx_description
1 polymer ?
#
loop_
_entity_poly.entity_id
_entity_poly.type
_entity_poly.pdbx_seq_one_letter_code
_entity_poly.pdbx_strand_id
1 'polypeptide(L)'
;HFSNDLRTVPDRGEEMAKKLWGSRFPKKTSTLTDKFTSSISFDKRLAKYDILGSIAHAKMLGIQRIIPLKDASLIAKGLNSILKDAVNGKFKFDPEAEDIHSNIQDALIKRIGQVAHKLHTARSRNDQIALDVRMYTKDEMKELLDLITLFQKSILKFAKNNAKVIIPGYTHLQVAQCVLLAHHLL
;
A
#
# COMPACT_ATOMS: atom_id res chain seq x y z
N HIS A 1 -8.67 -15.51 57.07
CA HIS A 1 -9.39 -14.35 56.55
C HIS A 1 -8.63 -13.83 55.32
N PHE A 2 -9.01 -14.31 54.14
CA PHE A 2 -8.59 -13.70 52.89
C PHE A 2 -9.74 -12.79 52.44
N SER A 3 -9.50 -11.50 52.47
CA SER A 3 -10.41 -10.47 51.99
C SER A 3 -10.35 -10.45 50.45
N ASN A 4 -11.48 -10.77 49.80
CA ASN A 4 -11.67 -10.60 48.35
C ASN A 4 -11.84 -9.11 48.04
N ASP A 5 -10.78 -8.49 47.59
CA ASP A 5 -10.84 -7.14 47.02
C ASP A 5 -10.97 -7.24 45.49
N LEU A 6 -12.23 -7.40 45.05
CA LEU A 6 -12.61 -7.31 43.64
C LEU A 6 -12.44 -5.83 43.21
N ARG A 7 -11.25 -5.49 42.70
CA ARG A 7 -11.04 -4.19 42.03
C ARG A 7 -11.89 -4.18 40.76
N THR A 8 -12.95 -3.41 40.83
CA THR A 8 -13.74 -3.01 39.65
C THR A 8 -12.82 -2.47 38.58
N VAL A 9 -12.76 -3.18 37.45
CA VAL A 9 -12.10 -2.69 36.23
C VAL A 9 -12.92 -1.49 35.76
N PRO A 10 -12.33 -0.30 35.60
CA PRO A 10 -13.06 0.84 35.09
C PRO A 10 -13.51 0.56 33.65
N ASP A 11 -14.77 0.87 33.38
CA ASP A 11 -15.40 0.89 32.08
C ASP A 11 -14.55 1.76 31.14
N ARG A 12 -13.86 1.12 30.18
CA ARG A 12 -13.03 1.80 29.17
C ARG A 12 -13.87 2.04 27.94
N GLY A 13 -14.82 2.96 28.04
CA GLY A 13 -15.57 3.46 26.92
C GLY A 13 -14.66 4.12 25.86
N GLU A 14 -14.81 3.66 24.66
CA GLU A 14 -14.73 4.29 23.33
C GLU A 14 -13.46 5.01 22.83
N GLU A 15 -12.42 5.30 23.59
CA GLU A 15 -11.28 6.12 23.10
C GLU A 15 -9.98 5.34 22.80
N MET A 16 -9.95 4.01 22.90
CA MET A 16 -8.72 3.20 22.85
C MET A 16 -8.46 2.42 21.56
N ALA A 17 -9.14 2.73 20.47
CA ALA A 17 -9.08 1.91 19.25
C ALA A 17 -8.06 2.37 18.19
N LYS A 18 -7.22 3.38 18.44
CA LYS A 18 -6.35 3.95 17.38
C LYS A 18 -5.00 3.26 17.16
N LYS A 19 -4.56 2.34 18.03
CA LYS A 19 -3.29 1.60 17.84
C LYS A 19 -3.44 0.14 18.24
N LEU A 20 -3.18 -0.78 17.33
CA LEU A 20 -3.28 -2.24 17.53
C LEU A 20 -2.38 -2.76 18.68
N TRP A 21 -1.28 -2.07 19.01
CA TRP A 21 -0.32 -2.44 20.06
C TRP A 21 -0.42 -1.57 21.33
N GLY A 22 -1.29 -0.56 21.36
CA GLY A 22 -1.42 0.42 22.46
C GLY A 22 -2.02 -0.12 23.76
N SER A 23 -2.66 -1.29 23.76
CA SER A 23 -3.37 -1.84 24.91
C SER A 23 -2.48 -2.22 26.11
N ARG A 24 -1.15 -2.39 25.89
CA ARG A 24 -0.19 -2.76 26.95
C ARG A 24 0.47 -1.56 27.64
N PHE A 25 0.33 -0.36 27.10
CA PHE A 25 1.00 0.82 27.61
C PHE A 25 -0.02 1.81 28.18
N PRO A 26 0.08 2.18 29.48
CA PRO A 26 -0.86 3.09 30.12
C PRO A 26 -0.65 4.57 29.72
N LYS A 27 0.49 4.90 29.10
CA LYS A 27 0.81 6.26 28.66
C LYS A 27 0.55 6.42 27.17
N LYS A 28 -0.07 7.55 26.78
CA LYS A 28 -0.16 7.96 25.38
C LYS A 28 1.25 8.20 24.82
N THR A 29 1.51 7.79 23.58
CA THR A 29 2.74 8.16 22.85
C THR A 29 2.82 9.68 22.68
N SER A 30 4.03 10.22 22.64
CA SER A 30 4.20 11.66 22.37
C SER A 30 3.81 11.97 20.93
N THR A 31 3.31 13.17 20.68
CA THR A 31 2.98 13.65 19.33
C THR A 31 4.18 13.61 18.37
N LEU A 32 5.39 13.74 18.89
CA LEU A 32 6.62 13.62 18.12
C LEU A 32 6.85 12.17 17.67
N THR A 33 6.65 11.21 18.55
CA THR A 33 6.75 9.78 18.24
C THR A 33 5.69 9.39 17.20
N ASP A 34 4.45 9.84 17.35
CA ASP A 34 3.36 9.54 16.43
C ASP A 34 3.66 10.08 15.02
N LYS A 35 4.18 11.30 14.90
CA LYS A 35 4.62 11.87 13.63
C LYS A 35 5.80 11.12 13.01
N PHE A 36 6.73 10.65 13.82
CA PHE A 36 7.91 9.92 13.36
C PHE A 36 7.56 8.51 12.86
N THR A 37 6.61 7.83 13.51
CA THR A 37 6.20 6.46 13.14
C THR A 37 5.12 6.42 12.07
N SER A 38 4.43 7.53 11.79
CA SER A 38 3.37 7.58 10.78
C SER A 38 3.93 7.45 9.37
N SER A 39 3.39 6.50 8.60
CA SER A 39 3.74 6.24 7.20
C SER A 39 2.63 6.59 6.21
N ILE A 40 1.43 6.95 6.68
CA ILE A 40 0.25 7.15 5.83
C ILE A 40 0.47 8.15 4.68
N SER A 41 1.36 9.12 4.84
CA SER A 41 1.65 10.13 3.82
C SER A 41 2.17 9.52 2.51
N PHE A 42 2.91 8.41 2.58
CA PHE A 42 3.53 7.74 1.43
C PHE A 42 3.02 6.32 1.19
N ASP A 43 2.58 5.57 2.22
CA ASP A 43 2.16 4.18 2.09
C ASP A 43 0.72 4.00 1.59
N LYS A 44 -0.10 5.06 1.53
CA LYS A 44 -1.44 5.04 0.93
C LYS A 44 -1.47 4.48 -0.49
N ARG A 45 -0.35 4.56 -1.23
CA ARG A 45 -0.18 3.95 -2.56
C ARG A 45 -0.23 2.42 -2.53
N LEU A 46 0.02 1.81 -1.37
CA LEU A 46 -0.04 0.37 -1.16
C LEU A 46 -1.46 -0.15 -0.91
N ALA A 47 -2.47 0.73 -0.76
CA ALA A 47 -3.85 0.37 -0.41
C ALA A 47 -4.42 -0.77 -1.27
N LYS A 48 -4.26 -0.69 -2.60
CA LYS A 48 -4.72 -1.72 -3.55
C LYS A 48 -4.09 -3.08 -3.22
N TYR A 49 -2.81 -3.10 -2.96
CA TYR A 49 -2.02 -4.33 -2.75
C TYR A 49 -2.31 -4.95 -1.40
N ASP A 50 -2.41 -4.14 -0.35
CA ASP A 50 -2.81 -4.60 0.98
C ASP A 50 -4.21 -5.25 0.96
N ILE A 51 -5.17 -4.63 0.28
CA ILE A 51 -6.51 -5.19 0.15
C ILE A 51 -6.48 -6.52 -0.62
N LEU A 52 -5.76 -6.60 -1.74
CA LEU A 52 -5.65 -7.82 -2.53
C LEU A 52 -4.97 -8.95 -1.76
N GLY A 53 -3.85 -8.66 -1.09
CA GLY A 53 -3.14 -9.60 -0.23
C GLY A 53 -4.02 -10.08 0.93
N SER A 54 -4.76 -9.16 1.56
CA SER A 54 -5.69 -9.44 2.64
C SER A 54 -6.87 -10.32 2.20
N ILE A 55 -7.41 -10.13 0.99
CA ILE A 55 -8.44 -11.00 0.41
C ILE A 55 -7.90 -12.42 0.21
N ALA A 56 -6.69 -12.55 -0.32
CA ALA A 56 -6.06 -13.86 -0.52
C ALA A 56 -5.81 -14.57 0.81
N HIS A 57 -5.32 -13.84 1.83
CA HIS A 57 -5.10 -14.35 3.17
C HIS A 57 -6.41 -14.83 3.84
N ALA A 58 -7.48 -14.01 3.79
CA ALA A 58 -8.77 -14.38 4.34
C ALA A 58 -9.34 -15.65 3.68
N LYS A 59 -9.23 -15.77 2.35
CA LYS A 59 -9.64 -16.97 1.62
C LYS A 59 -8.86 -18.20 2.07
N MET A 60 -7.54 -18.09 2.19
CA MET A 60 -6.66 -19.15 2.66
C MET A 60 -7.08 -19.62 4.07
N LEU A 61 -7.28 -18.68 5.01
CA LEU A 61 -7.73 -19.00 6.38
C LEU A 61 -9.04 -19.79 6.38
N GLY A 62 -9.99 -19.43 5.52
CA GLY A 62 -11.26 -20.14 5.38
C GLY A 62 -11.11 -21.53 4.78
N ILE A 63 -10.34 -21.67 3.69
CA ILE A 63 -10.08 -22.96 3.01
C ILE A 63 -9.38 -23.95 3.96
N GLN A 64 -8.40 -23.46 4.72
CA GLN A 64 -7.65 -24.26 5.70
C GLN A 64 -8.43 -24.47 7.02
N ARG A 65 -9.68 -23.99 7.10
CA ARG A 65 -10.56 -24.11 8.30
C ARG A 65 -9.95 -23.49 9.56
N ILE A 66 -9.03 -22.53 9.43
CA ILE A 66 -8.45 -21.79 10.57
C ILE A 66 -9.49 -20.83 11.13
N ILE A 67 -10.31 -20.24 10.24
CA ILE A 67 -11.51 -19.48 10.62
C ILE A 67 -12.73 -20.07 9.89
N PRO A 68 -13.97 -19.82 10.39
CA PRO A 68 -15.17 -20.25 9.68
C PRO A 68 -15.24 -19.69 8.26
N LEU A 69 -15.63 -20.53 7.30
CA LEU A 69 -15.70 -20.14 5.88
C LEU A 69 -16.66 -18.95 5.65
N LYS A 70 -17.75 -18.87 6.43
CA LYS A 70 -18.67 -17.72 6.40
C LYS A 70 -17.98 -16.41 6.77
N ASP A 71 -17.09 -16.43 7.76
CA ASP A 71 -16.36 -15.25 8.24
C ASP A 71 -15.30 -14.84 7.21
N ALA A 72 -14.58 -15.80 6.65
CA ALA A 72 -13.65 -15.56 5.54
C ALA A 72 -14.34 -14.91 4.34
N SER A 73 -15.52 -15.41 3.98
CA SER A 73 -16.34 -14.84 2.88
C SER A 73 -16.81 -13.42 3.20
N LEU A 74 -17.23 -13.14 4.44
CA LEU A 74 -17.66 -11.82 4.87
C LEU A 74 -16.51 -10.82 4.84
N ILE A 75 -15.33 -11.20 5.33
CA ILE A 75 -14.10 -10.41 5.29
C ILE A 75 -13.74 -10.09 3.83
N ALA A 76 -13.71 -11.09 2.95
CA ALA A 76 -13.39 -10.88 1.54
C ALA A 76 -14.39 -9.96 0.83
N LYS A 77 -15.68 -10.05 1.13
CA LYS A 77 -16.72 -9.13 0.62
C LYS A 77 -16.51 -7.71 1.12
N GLY A 78 -16.22 -7.52 2.41
CA GLY A 78 -15.93 -6.21 3.00
C GLY A 78 -14.71 -5.55 2.35
N LEU A 79 -13.61 -6.32 2.19
CA LEU A 79 -12.40 -5.85 1.53
C LEU A 79 -12.63 -5.49 0.05
N ASN A 80 -13.39 -6.29 -0.71
CA ASN A 80 -13.74 -5.95 -2.09
C ASN A 80 -14.56 -4.66 -2.20
N SER A 81 -15.44 -4.39 -1.22
CA SER A 81 -16.16 -3.13 -1.17
C SER A 81 -15.21 -1.95 -0.90
N ILE A 82 -14.21 -2.11 -0.01
CA ILE A 82 -13.18 -1.09 0.24
C ILE A 82 -12.34 -0.86 -1.03
N LEU A 83 -11.95 -1.94 -1.72
CA LEU A 83 -11.20 -1.84 -2.98
C LEU A 83 -11.94 -1.02 -4.03
N LYS A 84 -13.24 -1.26 -4.21
CA LYS A 84 -14.06 -0.47 -5.13
C LYS A 84 -14.06 1.01 -4.78
N ASP A 85 -14.17 1.34 -3.49
CA ASP A 85 -14.15 2.73 -3.05
C ASP A 85 -12.77 3.37 -3.25
N ALA A 86 -11.69 2.62 -3.00
CA ALA A 86 -10.33 3.10 -3.21
C ALA A 86 -10.03 3.37 -4.69
N VAL A 87 -10.41 2.46 -5.59
CA VAL A 87 -10.23 2.61 -7.04
C VAL A 87 -11.05 3.78 -7.59
N ASN A 88 -12.26 3.99 -7.06
CA ASN A 88 -13.14 5.08 -7.48
C ASN A 88 -12.84 6.43 -6.80
N GLY A 89 -11.78 6.53 -5.99
CA GLY A 89 -11.41 7.75 -5.26
C GLY A 89 -12.39 8.13 -4.15
N LYS A 90 -13.28 7.22 -3.74
CA LYS A 90 -14.28 7.43 -2.70
C LYS A 90 -13.79 7.04 -1.30
N PHE A 91 -12.70 6.31 -1.21
CA PHE A 91 -12.10 5.91 0.06
C PHE A 91 -11.36 7.11 0.67
N LYS A 92 -11.82 7.53 1.84
CA LYS A 92 -11.18 8.62 2.60
C LYS A 92 -10.17 8.02 3.55
N PHE A 93 -8.91 8.34 3.32
CA PHE A 93 -7.82 7.99 4.23
C PHE A 93 -7.87 8.90 5.46
N ASP A 94 -7.78 8.30 6.65
CA ASP A 94 -7.59 9.04 7.91
C ASP A 94 -6.11 9.41 8.01
N PRO A 95 -5.76 10.71 7.96
CA PRO A 95 -4.37 11.15 8.05
C PRO A 95 -3.77 10.98 9.44
N GLU A 96 -4.60 10.78 10.47
CA GLU A 96 -4.18 10.55 11.85
C GLU A 96 -3.89 9.07 12.13
N ALA A 97 -4.21 8.18 11.20
CA ALA A 97 -3.85 6.77 11.32
C ALA A 97 -2.34 6.58 11.14
N GLU A 98 -1.79 5.57 11.78
CA GLU A 98 -0.36 5.27 11.75
C GLU A 98 0.09 4.86 10.33
N ASP A 99 -0.69 4.00 9.67
CA ASP A 99 -0.37 3.42 8.37
C ASP A 99 -1.63 3.11 7.56
N ILE A 100 -1.43 2.71 6.28
CA ILE A 100 -2.52 2.30 5.39
C ILE A 100 -3.24 1.05 5.89
N HIS A 101 -2.55 0.15 6.55
CA HIS A 101 -3.10 -1.09 7.05
C HIS A 101 -4.12 -0.84 8.15
N SER A 102 -3.83 0.10 9.06
CA SER A 102 -4.75 0.57 10.09
C SER A 102 -5.98 1.21 9.47
N ASN A 103 -5.82 2.05 8.44
CA ASN A 103 -6.93 2.64 7.69
C ASN A 103 -7.88 1.58 7.12
N ILE A 104 -7.32 0.55 6.46
CA ILE A 104 -8.10 -0.53 5.85
C ILE A 104 -8.77 -1.38 6.92
N GLN A 105 -8.07 -1.68 8.02
CA GLN A 105 -8.60 -2.43 9.15
C GLN A 105 -9.80 -1.72 9.77
N ASP A 106 -9.67 -0.43 10.06
CA ASP A 106 -10.76 0.38 10.67
C ASP A 106 -11.96 0.49 9.72
N ALA A 107 -11.70 0.66 8.42
CA ALA A 107 -12.76 0.66 7.43
C ALA A 107 -13.48 -0.69 7.33
N LEU A 108 -12.73 -1.80 7.48
CA LEU A 108 -13.29 -3.14 7.50
C LEU A 108 -14.14 -3.38 8.76
N ILE A 109 -13.64 -2.98 9.95
CA ILE A 109 -14.39 -3.06 11.21
C ILE A 109 -15.70 -2.29 11.12
N LYS A 110 -15.68 -1.08 10.58
CA LYS A 110 -16.89 -0.27 10.37
C LYS A 110 -17.93 -0.95 9.47
N ARG A 111 -17.52 -1.83 8.54
CA ARG A 111 -18.41 -2.51 7.57
C ARG A 111 -18.95 -3.84 8.06
N ILE A 112 -18.12 -4.63 8.74
CA ILE A 112 -18.45 -6.02 9.11
C ILE A 112 -18.33 -6.33 10.61
N GLY A 113 -18.01 -5.32 11.43
CA GLY A 113 -17.91 -5.45 12.88
C GLY A 113 -16.74 -6.35 13.35
N GLN A 114 -16.92 -7.01 14.46
CA GLN A 114 -15.88 -7.79 15.16
C GLN A 114 -15.27 -8.92 14.33
N VAL A 115 -15.97 -9.41 13.31
CA VAL A 115 -15.47 -10.46 12.41
C VAL A 115 -14.20 -10.00 11.69
N ALA A 116 -14.03 -8.68 11.45
CA ALA A 116 -12.86 -8.09 10.83
C ALA A 116 -11.55 -8.45 11.54
N HIS A 117 -11.55 -8.60 12.86
CA HIS A 117 -10.35 -8.92 13.64
C HIS A 117 -9.75 -10.29 13.29
N LYS A 118 -10.56 -11.22 12.76
CA LYS A 118 -10.09 -12.55 12.33
C LYS A 118 -9.15 -12.49 11.14
N LEU A 119 -9.11 -11.37 10.40
CA LEU A 119 -8.18 -11.16 9.29
C LEU A 119 -6.71 -11.25 9.74
N HIS A 120 -6.40 -10.88 11.00
CA HIS A 120 -5.02 -10.90 11.52
C HIS A 120 -4.58 -12.27 12.06
N THR A 121 -5.42 -13.28 11.97
CA THR A 121 -5.06 -14.64 12.39
C THR A 121 -3.84 -15.12 11.62
N ALA A 122 -2.80 -15.57 12.35
CA ALA A 122 -1.54 -16.08 11.79
C ALA A 122 -0.85 -15.13 10.80
N ARG A 123 -0.95 -13.81 11.02
CA ARG A 123 -0.35 -12.77 10.15
C ARG A 123 0.46 -11.78 10.97
N SER A 124 1.65 -11.46 10.51
CA SER A 124 2.46 -10.34 10.99
C SER A 124 2.32 -9.13 10.08
N ARG A 125 2.48 -7.92 10.63
CA ARG A 125 2.58 -6.71 9.83
C ARG A 125 3.77 -6.75 8.86
N ASN A 126 4.86 -7.43 9.25
CA ASN A 126 6.08 -7.53 8.44
C ASN A 126 5.86 -8.31 7.14
N ASP A 127 5.18 -9.47 7.18
CA ASP A 127 4.87 -10.24 5.96
C ASP A 127 3.84 -9.54 5.09
N GLN A 128 2.88 -8.83 5.68
CA GLN A 128 1.90 -8.00 5.01
C GLN A 128 2.60 -6.90 4.19
N ILE A 129 3.42 -6.05 4.82
CA ILE A 129 4.15 -4.97 4.17
C ILE A 129 5.10 -5.51 3.08
N ALA A 130 5.83 -6.60 3.36
CA ALA A 130 6.75 -7.19 2.39
C ALA A 130 6.03 -7.67 1.13
N LEU A 131 4.83 -8.25 1.27
CA LEU A 131 4.00 -8.65 0.13
C LEU A 131 3.54 -7.42 -0.67
N ASP A 132 3.03 -6.41 0.02
CA ASP A 132 2.46 -5.22 -0.61
C ASP A 132 3.50 -4.45 -1.42
N VAL A 133 4.70 -4.24 -0.85
CA VAL A 133 5.81 -3.59 -1.54
C VAL A 133 6.25 -4.39 -2.77
N ARG A 134 6.31 -5.73 -2.67
CA ARG A 134 6.65 -6.57 -3.84
C ARG A 134 5.62 -6.48 -4.95
N MET A 135 4.34 -6.51 -4.61
CA MET A 135 3.26 -6.39 -5.60
C MET A 135 3.26 -5.00 -6.25
N TYR A 136 3.41 -3.95 -5.45
CA TYR A 136 3.54 -2.58 -5.92
C TYR A 136 4.73 -2.42 -6.87
N THR A 137 5.92 -2.85 -6.44
CA THR A 137 7.14 -2.76 -7.26
C THR A 137 6.99 -3.49 -8.59
N LYS A 138 6.34 -4.66 -8.60
CA LYS A 138 6.09 -5.42 -9.83
C LYS A 138 5.21 -4.66 -10.81
N ASP A 139 4.14 -4.02 -10.35
CA ASP A 139 3.25 -3.23 -11.19
C ASP A 139 3.97 -1.96 -11.73
N GLU A 140 4.71 -1.23 -10.86
CA GLU A 140 5.50 -0.05 -11.25
C GLU A 140 6.60 -0.38 -12.27
N MET A 141 7.28 -1.53 -12.10
CA MET A 141 8.29 -1.98 -13.07
C MET A 141 7.66 -2.27 -14.45
N LYS A 142 6.45 -2.82 -14.48
CA LYS A 142 5.74 -3.06 -15.74
C LYS A 142 5.40 -1.74 -16.42
N GLU A 143 4.88 -0.77 -15.68
CA GLU A 143 4.57 0.56 -16.21
C GLU A 143 5.83 1.25 -16.73
N LEU A 144 6.94 1.17 -15.98
CA LEU A 144 8.23 1.72 -16.42
C LEU A 144 8.73 1.09 -17.73
N LEU A 145 8.60 -0.22 -17.90
CA LEU A 145 8.96 -0.91 -19.14
C LEU A 145 8.13 -0.42 -20.34
N ASP A 146 6.83 -0.21 -20.11
CA ASP A 146 5.92 0.30 -21.13
C ASP A 146 6.31 1.74 -21.54
N LEU A 147 6.66 2.61 -20.57
CA LEU A 147 7.13 3.98 -20.79
C LEU A 147 8.47 4.01 -21.54
N ILE A 148 9.44 3.16 -21.18
CA ILE A 148 10.73 3.04 -21.89
C ILE A 148 10.47 2.61 -23.34
N THR A 149 9.60 1.64 -23.55
CA THR A 149 9.26 1.18 -24.91
C THR A 149 8.62 2.30 -25.73
N LEU A 150 7.72 3.08 -25.13
CA LEU A 150 7.12 4.25 -25.80
C LEU A 150 8.16 5.31 -26.14
N PHE A 151 9.09 5.58 -25.23
CA PHE A 151 10.19 6.51 -25.45
C PHE A 151 11.10 6.07 -26.60
N GLN A 152 11.51 4.80 -26.63
CA GLN A 152 12.29 4.23 -27.74
C GLN A 152 11.57 4.37 -29.08
N LYS A 153 10.27 4.04 -29.15
CA LYS A 153 9.45 4.21 -30.36
C LYS A 153 9.40 5.67 -30.80
N SER A 154 9.34 6.62 -29.86
CA SER A 154 9.31 8.05 -30.15
C SER A 154 10.64 8.52 -30.74
N ILE A 155 11.78 8.08 -30.19
CA ILE A 155 13.11 8.36 -30.74
C ILE A 155 13.25 7.79 -32.16
N LEU A 156 12.88 6.52 -32.37
CA LEU A 156 12.92 5.88 -33.68
C LEU A 156 12.08 6.62 -34.72
N LYS A 157 10.86 7.03 -34.35
CA LYS A 157 9.98 7.82 -35.23
C LYS A 157 10.60 9.16 -35.58
N PHE A 158 11.18 9.85 -34.59
CA PHE A 158 11.84 11.13 -34.80
C PHE A 158 13.10 10.98 -35.71
N ALA A 159 13.94 9.98 -35.43
CA ALA A 159 15.11 9.68 -36.26
C ALA A 159 14.73 9.37 -37.73
N LYS A 160 13.70 8.55 -37.94
CA LYS A 160 13.18 8.22 -39.28
C LYS A 160 12.73 9.46 -40.04
N ASN A 161 12.00 10.34 -39.37
CA ASN A 161 11.50 11.59 -40.02
C ASN A 161 12.62 12.59 -40.33
N ASN A 162 13.78 12.49 -39.68
CA ASN A 162 14.91 13.38 -39.79
C ASN A 162 16.18 12.67 -40.33
N ALA A 163 16.01 11.58 -41.10
CA ALA A 163 17.10 10.71 -41.54
C ALA A 163 18.20 11.44 -42.37
N LYS A 164 17.85 12.54 -43.01
CA LYS A 164 18.78 13.33 -43.87
C LYS A 164 19.30 14.61 -43.21
N VAL A 165 18.87 14.90 -41.97
CA VAL A 165 19.29 16.10 -41.26
C VAL A 165 20.73 15.95 -40.77
N ILE A 166 21.57 16.87 -41.14
CA ILE A 166 22.98 16.95 -40.77
C ILE A 166 23.10 17.94 -39.59
N ILE A 167 23.80 17.55 -38.54
CA ILE A 167 24.09 18.39 -37.37
C ILE A 167 25.60 18.41 -37.11
N PRO A 168 26.15 19.48 -36.48
CA PRO A 168 27.53 19.47 -36.02
C PRO A 168 27.70 18.52 -34.82
N GLY A 169 28.70 17.66 -34.88
CA GLY A 169 29.19 16.92 -33.72
C GLY A 169 30.18 17.79 -32.93
N TYR A 170 30.28 17.56 -31.64
CA TYR A 170 31.12 18.31 -30.72
C TYR A 170 32.05 17.40 -29.94
N THR A 171 33.30 17.88 -29.71
CA THR A 171 34.21 17.30 -28.71
C THR A 171 34.79 18.47 -27.90
N HIS A 172 34.90 18.29 -26.57
CA HIS A 172 35.42 19.35 -25.67
C HIS A 172 34.80 20.74 -25.91
N LEU A 173 33.47 20.78 -26.14
CA LEU A 173 32.73 22.00 -26.49
C LEU A 173 33.14 22.67 -27.80
N GLN A 174 33.95 22.02 -28.62
CA GLN A 174 34.39 22.49 -29.95
C GLN A 174 33.64 21.73 -31.05
N VAL A 175 33.30 22.43 -32.13
CA VAL A 175 32.75 21.80 -33.33
C VAL A 175 33.77 20.82 -33.90
N ALA A 176 33.41 19.60 -34.12
CA ALA A 176 34.26 18.55 -34.70
C ALA A 176 33.77 18.20 -36.10
N GLN A 177 33.08 17.09 -36.26
CA GLN A 177 32.65 16.61 -37.59
C GLN A 177 31.12 16.68 -37.76
N CYS A 178 30.66 16.67 -39.00
CA CYS A 178 29.23 16.53 -39.29
C CYS A 178 28.75 15.11 -39.03
N VAL A 179 27.56 14.99 -38.38
CA VAL A 179 26.91 13.72 -38.16
C VAL A 179 25.44 13.80 -38.59
N LEU A 180 24.85 12.66 -38.95
CA LEU A 180 23.40 12.57 -39.16
C LEU A 180 22.68 12.62 -37.85
N LEU A 181 21.64 13.45 -37.70
CA LEU A 181 20.81 13.52 -36.51
C LEU A 181 20.22 12.14 -36.15
N ALA A 182 19.75 11.42 -37.17
CA ALA A 182 19.20 10.06 -36.95
C ALA A 182 20.24 9.10 -36.36
N HIS A 183 21.51 9.17 -36.84
CA HIS A 183 22.58 8.33 -36.28
C HIS A 183 22.96 8.74 -34.87
N HIS A 184 22.89 10.01 -34.54
CA HIS A 184 23.17 10.54 -33.20
C HIS A 184 22.11 10.08 -32.16
N LEU A 185 20.87 9.85 -32.62
CA LEU A 185 19.75 9.45 -31.77
C LEU A 185 19.62 7.92 -31.54
N LEU A 186 20.27 7.10 -32.36
CA LEU A 186 20.26 5.63 -32.32
C LEU A 186 21.54 5.06 -31.74
#